data_4ceca2c05e03a1be10f81b0d4eb1fb61
#
_entry.id   4ceca2c05e03a1be10f81b0d4eb1fb61
#
_cell.length_a   1.000
_cell.length_b   1.000
_cell.length_c   1.000
_cell.angle_alpha   90.00
_cell.angle_beta   90.00
_cell.angle_gamma   90.00
#
_symmetry.space_group_name_H-M   'P 1'
#
loop_
_entity.id
_entity.type
_entity.pdbx_description
1 polymer ?
#
loop_
_entity_poly.entity_id
_entity_poly.type
_entity_poly.pdbx_seq_one_letter_code
_entity_poly.pdbx_strand_id
1 'polypeptide(L)'
;MSAPRFLPHLPEETLAARQLAGVRRTVDQAMRNPVYRARLAAVGITSGADIASLDDVRRLPFTDVTDLRDGYPLPLLCVPEREVVRVHASSGTTGKRKILAYTRKDVETFALQMARCYELAGLTPEDRVQ
;
A
#
# COMPACT_ATOMS: atom_id res chain seq x y z
N MET A 1 21.63 23.76 -4.14
CA MET A 1 20.38 23.00 -3.87
C MET A 1 20.57 22.21 -2.59
N SER A 2 19.68 22.36 -1.63
CA SER A 2 19.69 21.55 -0.40
C SER A 2 19.38 20.10 -0.76
N ALA A 3 20.02 19.14 -0.06
CA ALA A 3 19.70 17.71 -0.22
C ALA A 3 18.23 17.43 0.16
N PRO A 4 17.55 16.52 -0.54
CA PRO A 4 16.16 16.18 -0.23
C PRO A 4 16.01 15.72 1.23
N ARG A 5 15.08 16.32 1.98
CA ARG A 5 14.84 16.01 3.41
C ARG A 5 14.19 14.66 3.64
N PHE A 6 13.34 14.23 2.71
CA PHE A 6 12.51 13.03 2.83
C PHE A 6 12.93 11.90 1.89
N LEU A 7 13.95 12.13 1.05
CA LEU A 7 14.48 11.15 0.10
C LEU A 7 15.88 10.72 0.54
N PRO A 8 16.02 9.70 1.42
CA PRO A 8 17.32 9.17 1.74
C PRO A 8 17.92 8.49 0.49
N HIS A 9 19.18 8.81 0.18
CA HIS A 9 19.94 8.03 -0.77
C HIS A 9 20.34 6.71 -0.10
N LEU A 10 19.89 5.58 -0.65
CA LEU A 10 20.23 4.26 -0.17
C LEU A 10 21.03 3.52 -1.23
N PRO A 11 22.08 2.77 -0.87
CA PRO A 11 22.70 1.82 -1.76
C PRO A 11 21.66 0.84 -2.32
N GLU A 12 21.82 0.42 -3.58
CA GLU A 12 20.87 -0.44 -4.29
C GLU A 12 20.57 -1.73 -3.52
N GLU A 13 21.60 -2.38 -2.99
CA GLU A 13 21.46 -3.60 -2.18
C GLU A 13 20.61 -3.37 -0.94
N THR A 14 20.83 -2.24 -0.22
CA THR A 14 20.03 -1.86 0.95
C THR A 14 18.57 -1.59 0.55
N LEU A 15 18.36 -0.95 -0.61
CA LEU A 15 17.02 -0.66 -1.12
C LEU A 15 16.29 -1.97 -1.45
N ALA A 16 16.93 -2.89 -2.20
CA ALA A 16 16.36 -4.20 -2.55
C ALA A 16 15.99 -5.03 -1.31
N ALA A 17 16.88 -5.08 -0.30
CA ALA A 17 16.59 -5.76 0.95
C ALA A 17 15.38 -5.16 1.69
N ARG A 18 15.25 -3.82 1.74
CA ARG A 18 14.09 -3.14 2.33
C ARG A 18 12.81 -3.39 1.56
N GLN A 19 12.87 -3.39 0.23
CA GLN A 19 11.73 -3.68 -0.64
C GLN A 19 11.25 -5.11 -0.41
N LEU A 20 12.13 -6.10 -0.40
CA LEU A 20 11.79 -7.50 -0.14
C LEU A 20 11.14 -7.67 1.23
N ALA A 21 11.73 -7.08 2.27
CA ALA A 21 11.15 -7.09 3.60
C ALA A 21 9.77 -6.41 3.65
N GLY A 22 9.57 -5.35 2.86
CA GLY A 22 8.30 -4.67 2.67
C GLY A 22 7.23 -5.59 2.05
N VAL A 23 7.56 -6.25 0.94
CA VAL A 23 6.67 -7.20 0.25
C VAL A 23 6.26 -8.34 1.19
N ARG A 24 7.21 -8.95 1.90
CA ARG A 24 6.93 -10.02 2.88
C ARG A 24 5.93 -9.59 3.93
N ARG A 25 6.13 -8.43 4.55
CA ARG A 25 5.17 -7.88 5.53
C ARG A 25 3.79 -7.59 4.92
N THR A 26 3.75 -7.12 3.68
CA THR A 26 2.48 -6.88 2.98
C THR A 26 1.73 -8.17 2.71
N VAL A 27 2.42 -9.24 2.31
CA VAL A 27 1.83 -10.58 2.14
C VAL A 27 1.29 -11.09 3.48
N ASP A 28 2.06 -11.04 4.56
CA ASP A 28 1.61 -11.46 5.90
C ASP A 28 0.39 -10.66 6.37
N GLN A 29 0.34 -9.36 6.06
CA GLN A 29 -0.81 -8.52 6.36
C GLN A 29 -2.03 -8.91 5.52
N ALA A 30 -1.84 -9.15 4.22
CA ALA A 30 -2.90 -9.57 3.30
C ALA A 30 -3.52 -10.92 3.69
N MET A 31 -2.72 -11.85 4.22
CA MET A 31 -3.18 -13.16 4.71
C MET A 31 -4.23 -13.06 5.83
N ARG A 32 -4.39 -11.94 6.49
CA ARG A 32 -5.43 -11.70 7.49
C ARG A 32 -6.82 -11.56 6.87
N ASN A 33 -6.89 -11.18 5.60
CA ASN A 33 -8.15 -11.07 4.86
C ASN A 33 -8.46 -12.39 4.14
N PRO A 34 -9.69 -12.93 4.25
CA PRO A 34 -10.03 -14.23 3.66
C PRO A 34 -9.94 -14.25 2.13
N VAL A 35 -10.25 -13.15 1.45
CA VAL A 35 -10.18 -13.03 -0.02
C VAL A 35 -8.72 -13.14 -0.48
N TYR A 36 -7.83 -12.35 0.12
CA TYR A 36 -6.41 -12.42 -0.21
C TYR A 36 -5.80 -13.75 0.16
N ARG A 37 -6.14 -14.32 1.32
CA ARG A 37 -5.64 -15.61 1.75
C ARG A 37 -5.98 -16.71 0.74
N ALA A 38 -7.21 -16.77 0.28
CA ALA A 38 -7.63 -17.75 -0.72
C ALA A 38 -6.85 -17.60 -2.04
N ARG A 39 -6.68 -16.37 -2.53
CA ARG A 39 -5.95 -16.09 -3.77
C ARG A 39 -4.46 -16.39 -3.66
N LEU A 40 -3.83 -16.03 -2.56
CA LEU A 40 -2.41 -16.31 -2.30
C LEU A 40 -2.16 -17.80 -2.19
N ALA A 41 -3.03 -18.52 -1.46
CA ALA A 41 -2.94 -19.98 -1.34
C ALA A 41 -3.08 -20.68 -2.70
N ALA A 42 -3.92 -20.19 -3.60
CA ALA A 42 -4.10 -20.74 -4.95
C ALA A 42 -2.82 -20.67 -5.80
N VAL A 43 -1.88 -19.76 -5.50
CA VAL A 43 -0.57 -19.65 -6.16
C VAL A 43 0.58 -20.17 -5.29
N GLY A 44 0.25 -20.93 -4.23
CA GLY A 44 1.23 -21.57 -3.36
C GLY A 44 1.94 -20.61 -2.39
N ILE A 45 1.32 -19.47 -2.05
CA ILE A 45 1.84 -18.51 -1.08
C ILE A 45 0.97 -18.57 0.16
N THR A 46 1.58 -18.92 1.29
CA THR A 46 0.93 -19.10 2.60
C THR A 46 1.43 -18.12 3.66
N SER A 47 2.56 -17.46 3.38
CA SER A 47 3.16 -16.46 4.25
C SER A 47 4.11 -15.55 3.45
N GLY A 48 4.55 -14.45 4.06
CA GLY A 48 5.61 -13.61 3.48
C GLY A 48 6.95 -14.33 3.32
N ALA A 49 7.21 -15.41 4.06
CA ALA A 49 8.44 -16.21 3.92
C ALA A 49 8.54 -16.93 2.56
N ASP A 50 7.39 -17.18 1.91
CA ASP A 50 7.34 -17.82 0.59
C ASP A 50 7.80 -16.88 -0.55
N ILE A 51 8.04 -15.62 -0.25
CA ILE A 51 8.63 -14.63 -1.16
C ILE A 51 10.15 -14.65 -0.94
N ALA A 52 10.87 -15.39 -1.79
CA ALA A 52 12.31 -15.54 -1.68
C ALA A 52 13.06 -14.31 -2.22
N SER A 53 12.56 -13.72 -3.30
CA SER A 53 13.15 -12.56 -3.98
C SER A 53 12.09 -11.57 -4.48
N LEU A 54 12.51 -10.41 -5.00
CA LEU A 54 11.61 -9.45 -5.63
C LEU A 54 10.96 -9.97 -6.93
N ASP A 55 11.59 -10.94 -7.59
CA ASP A 55 11.01 -11.58 -8.78
C ASP A 55 9.72 -12.35 -8.46
N ASP A 56 9.56 -12.85 -7.24
CA ASP A 56 8.37 -13.55 -6.78
C ASP A 56 7.12 -12.66 -6.74
N VAL A 57 7.29 -11.33 -6.79
CA VAL A 57 6.18 -10.37 -6.89
C VAL A 57 5.31 -10.67 -8.13
N ARG A 58 5.90 -11.21 -9.19
CA ARG A 58 5.19 -11.60 -10.42
C ARG A 58 4.19 -12.74 -10.22
N ARG A 59 4.32 -13.51 -9.14
CA ARG A 59 3.41 -14.60 -8.77
C ARG A 59 2.18 -14.12 -8.01
N LEU A 60 2.23 -12.90 -7.47
CA LEU A 60 1.13 -12.36 -6.67
C LEU A 60 -0.11 -12.13 -7.53
N PRO A 61 -1.32 -12.53 -7.05
CA PRO A 61 -2.56 -12.30 -7.77
C PRO A 61 -2.89 -10.81 -7.82
N PHE A 62 -3.45 -10.38 -8.95
CA PHE A 62 -3.94 -9.00 -9.10
C PHE A 62 -5.20 -8.76 -8.28
N THR A 63 -5.35 -7.50 -7.87
CA THR A 63 -6.58 -6.93 -7.31
C THR A 63 -7.10 -5.88 -8.27
N ASP A 64 -8.37 -5.92 -8.59
CA ASP A 64 -9.00 -4.96 -9.49
C ASP A 64 -10.12 -4.16 -8.81
N VAL A 65 -10.77 -3.30 -9.59
CA VAL A 65 -11.84 -2.45 -9.09
C VAL A 65 -13.09 -3.22 -8.68
N THR A 66 -13.30 -4.39 -9.25
CA THR A 66 -14.45 -5.27 -8.96
C THR A 66 -14.34 -5.81 -7.55
N ASP A 67 -13.13 -6.19 -7.15
CA ASP A 67 -12.84 -6.65 -5.79
C ASP A 67 -13.26 -5.64 -4.71
N LEU A 68 -13.08 -4.34 -4.99
CA LEU A 68 -13.47 -3.27 -4.07
C LEU A 68 -14.96 -2.96 -4.08
N ARG A 69 -15.68 -3.35 -5.15
CA ARG A 69 -17.12 -3.09 -5.31
C ARG A 69 -17.99 -4.22 -4.79
N ASP A 70 -17.60 -5.46 -5.06
CA ASP A 70 -18.45 -6.63 -4.81
C ASP A 70 -18.63 -6.92 -3.32
N GLY A 71 -17.62 -6.69 -2.52
CA GLY A 71 -17.69 -6.87 -1.07
C GLY A 71 -17.90 -5.58 -0.26
N TYR A 72 -18.45 -4.52 -0.88
CA TYR A 72 -18.72 -3.22 -0.23
C TYR A 72 -19.25 -3.38 1.21
N PRO A 73 -18.80 -2.56 2.20
CA PRO A 73 -17.96 -1.38 2.03
C PRO A 73 -16.45 -1.62 2.10
N LEU A 74 -15.94 -2.63 2.78
CA LEU A 74 -14.52 -2.83 3.06
C LEU A 74 -14.07 -4.29 2.85
N PRO A 75 -14.25 -4.85 1.64
CA PRO A 75 -14.03 -6.28 1.39
C PRO A 75 -12.58 -6.74 1.58
N LEU A 76 -11.64 -5.83 1.37
CA LEU A 76 -10.21 -6.11 1.39
C LEU A 76 -9.51 -5.57 2.65
N LEU A 77 -10.28 -5.27 3.71
CA LEU A 77 -9.71 -4.79 4.97
C LEU A 77 -8.85 -5.88 5.61
N CYS A 78 -7.60 -5.55 5.92
CA CYS A 78 -6.61 -6.46 6.51
C CYS A 78 -6.30 -6.15 7.98
N VAL A 79 -7.08 -5.26 8.60
CA VAL A 79 -6.97 -4.86 10.00
C VAL A 79 -8.36 -4.86 10.65
N PRO A 80 -8.47 -4.96 11.99
CA PRO A 80 -9.74 -4.72 12.68
C PRO A 80 -10.30 -3.33 12.39
N GLU A 81 -11.62 -3.19 12.19
CA GLU A 81 -12.27 -1.90 11.89
C GLU A 81 -11.95 -0.80 12.90
N ARG A 82 -11.76 -1.14 14.20
CA ARG A 82 -11.37 -0.17 15.24
C ARG A 82 -10.03 0.52 15.01
N GLU A 83 -9.19 -0.01 14.12
CA GLU A 83 -7.90 0.58 13.74
C GLU A 83 -8.03 1.57 12.57
N VAL A 84 -9.19 1.62 11.92
CA VAL A 84 -9.47 2.55 10.83
C VAL A 84 -9.74 3.94 11.41
N VAL A 85 -8.92 4.91 11.02
CA VAL A 85 -9.02 6.31 11.48
C VAL A 85 -9.46 7.27 10.37
N ARG A 86 -9.43 6.82 9.12
CA ARG A 86 -9.83 7.62 7.96
C ARG A 86 -10.39 6.73 6.85
N VAL A 87 -11.36 7.25 6.14
CA VAL A 87 -11.98 6.60 4.98
C VAL A 87 -11.99 7.58 3.81
N HIS A 88 -11.56 7.11 2.65
CA HIS A 88 -11.71 7.83 1.39
C HIS A 88 -12.68 7.10 0.47
N ALA A 89 -13.51 7.86 -0.24
CA ALA A 89 -14.43 7.32 -1.23
C ALA A 89 -14.21 7.97 -2.59
N SER A 90 -14.27 7.18 -3.65
CA SER A 90 -14.30 7.72 -5.02
C SER A 90 -15.66 8.37 -5.32
N SER A 91 -15.72 9.24 -6.34
CA SER A 91 -16.94 9.96 -6.74
C SER A 91 -18.13 9.04 -7.09
N GLY A 92 -17.88 7.80 -7.51
CA GLY A 92 -18.93 6.81 -7.80
C GLY A 92 -19.74 7.08 -9.08
N THR A 93 -19.21 7.87 -10.02
CA THR A 93 -19.87 8.20 -11.29
C THR A 93 -20.24 6.99 -12.16
N THR A 94 -19.56 5.87 -11.98
CA THR A 94 -19.74 4.64 -12.77
C THR A 94 -20.16 3.43 -11.91
N GLY A 95 -20.94 3.64 -10.85
CA GLY A 95 -21.45 2.57 -10.00
C GLY A 95 -21.13 2.76 -8.51
N LYS A 96 -21.08 1.66 -7.72
CA LYS A 96 -20.75 1.73 -6.29
C LYS A 96 -19.40 2.42 -6.06
N ARG A 97 -19.37 3.32 -5.10
CA ARG A 97 -18.13 4.00 -4.68
C ARG A 97 -17.11 2.98 -4.21
N LYS A 98 -15.85 3.20 -4.55
CA LYS A 98 -14.75 2.46 -3.94
C LYS A 98 -14.42 3.11 -2.60
N ILE A 99 -14.36 2.31 -1.55
CA ILE A 99 -14.02 2.75 -0.21
C ILE A 99 -12.60 2.26 0.11
N LEU A 100 -11.75 3.17 0.57
CA LEU A 100 -10.41 2.87 1.05
C LEU A 100 -10.31 3.30 2.51
N ALA A 101 -9.93 2.37 3.36
CA ALA A 101 -9.75 2.59 4.79
C ALA A 101 -8.26 2.72 5.13
N TYR A 102 -7.95 3.62 6.03
CA TYR A 102 -6.59 3.94 6.45
C TYR A 102 -6.45 3.83 7.96
N THR A 103 -5.42 3.14 8.41
CA THR A 103 -4.97 3.20 9.80
C THR A 103 -4.21 4.51 10.04
N ARG A 104 -3.89 4.82 11.31
CA ARG A 104 -3.03 5.96 11.65
C ARG A 104 -1.68 5.88 10.93
N LYS A 105 -1.08 4.69 10.92
CA LYS A 105 0.20 4.46 10.23
C LYS A 105 0.10 4.69 8.72
N ASP A 106 -1.00 4.31 8.09
CA ASP A 106 -1.20 4.55 6.66
C ASP A 106 -1.30 6.05 6.37
N VAL A 107 -1.99 6.83 7.22
CA VAL A 107 -2.08 8.30 7.10
C VAL A 107 -0.69 8.95 7.21
N GLU A 108 0.12 8.51 8.18
CA GLU A 108 1.50 9.00 8.36
C GLU A 108 2.37 8.64 7.15
N THR A 109 2.26 7.40 6.67
CA THR A 109 2.99 6.94 5.48
C THR A 109 2.56 7.73 4.24
N PHE A 110 1.26 7.97 4.07
CA PHE A 110 0.73 8.77 2.97
C PHE A 110 1.28 10.20 3.01
N ALA A 111 1.29 10.85 4.16
CA ALA A 111 1.85 12.19 4.33
C ALA A 111 3.35 12.22 3.96
N LEU A 112 4.12 11.22 4.38
CA LEU A 112 5.53 11.10 4.04
C LEU A 112 5.74 10.89 2.53
N GLN A 113 4.93 10.07 1.88
CA GLN A 113 5.02 9.86 0.43
C GLN A 113 4.67 11.14 -0.34
N MET A 114 3.64 11.87 0.07
CA MET A 114 3.31 13.17 -0.54
C MET A 114 4.42 14.20 -0.35
N ALA A 115 5.03 14.26 0.84
CA ALA A 115 6.18 15.13 1.07
C ALA A 115 7.35 14.83 0.12
N ARG A 116 7.63 13.55 -0.13
CA ARG A 116 8.65 13.12 -1.10
C ARG A 116 8.31 13.54 -2.53
N CYS A 117 7.04 13.39 -2.92
CA CYS A 117 6.58 13.83 -4.25
C CYS A 117 6.76 15.35 -4.41
N TYR A 118 6.43 16.13 -3.39
CA TYR A 118 6.58 17.58 -3.40
C TYR A 118 8.06 18.01 -3.46
N GLU A 119 8.94 17.35 -2.70
CA GLU A 119 10.39 17.61 -2.79
C GLU A 119 10.94 17.29 -4.18
N LEU A 120 10.51 16.19 -4.81
CA LEU A 120 10.89 15.84 -6.18
C LEU A 120 10.39 16.86 -7.19
N ALA A 121 9.22 17.45 -6.96
CA ALA A 121 8.69 18.54 -7.77
C ALA A 121 9.36 19.92 -7.51
N GLY A 122 10.29 19.98 -6.55
CA GLY A 122 11.01 21.20 -6.18
C GLY A 122 10.27 22.13 -5.24
N LEU A 123 9.15 21.67 -4.62
CA LEU A 123 8.41 22.49 -3.66
C LEU A 123 9.16 22.62 -2.33
N THR A 124 9.00 23.77 -1.70
CA THR A 124 9.59 24.16 -0.42
C THR A 124 8.50 24.53 0.58
N PRO A 125 8.80 24.71 1.88
CA PRO A 125 7.84 25.18 2.85
C PRO A 125 7.25 26.57 2.58
N GLU A 126 7.87 27.37 1.73
CA GLU A 126 7.41 28.72 1.35
C GLU A 126 6.38 28.66 0.22
N ASP A 127 6.26 27.53 -0.49
CA ASP A 127 5.33 27.39 -1.61
C ASP A 127 3.90 27.16 -1.12
N ARG A 128 2.96 27.73 -1.86
CA ARG A 128 1.52 27.51 -1.67
C ARG A 128 0.99 26.63 -2.77
N VAL A 129 0.34 25.53 -2.39
CA VAL A 129 -0.27 24.56 -3.32
C VAL A 129 -1.78 24.67 -3.22
N GLN A 130 -2.44 24.81 -4.37
CA GLN A 130 -3.90 24.78 -4.52
C GLN A 130 -4.32 23.54 -5.30
#